data_41b76e3d4176409330a96f745beee6e8
#
_entry.id   41b76e3d4176409330a96f745beee6e8
#
_cell.length_a   1.000
_cell.length_b   1.000
_cell.length_c   1.000
_cell.angle_alpha   90.00
_cell.angle_beta   90.00
_cell.angle_gamma   90.00
#
_symmetry.space_group_name_H-M   'P 1'
#
loop_
_entity.id
_entity.type
_entity.pdbx_description
1 polymer ?
#
loop_
_entity_poly.entity_id
_entity_poly.type
_entity_poly.pdbx_seq_one_letter_code
_entity_poly.pdbx_strand_id
1 'polypeptide(L)'
;PTQLQLKKELKAAGVALKEPLGKTLSIVFNAGENPSDTQKYYAKKAIDLLQETLVILAENNLAKEAFSETVEAIEFEFAKANTIELSDSMLRITFNLEKGWKSVLNKTELQNAIEKNL
;
A
#
# COMPACT_ATOMS: atom_id res chain seq x y z
N PRO A 1 8.71 10.85 -11.49
CA PRO A 1 8.03 11.87 -10.69
C PRO A 1 8.96 12.53 -9.66
N THR A 2 8.64 13.75 -9.27
CA THR A 2 9.35 14.42 -8.18
C THR A 2 8.85 13.90 -6.83
N GLN A 3 9.60 14.19 -5.77
CA GLN A 3 9.15 13.84 -4.40
C GLN A 3 7.83 14.54 -4.05
N LEU A 4 7.66 15.78 -4.49
CA LEU A 4 6.43 16.52 -4.24
C LEU A 4 5.24 15.89 -4.96
N GLN A 5 5.42 15.50 -6.22
CA GLN A 5 4.37 14.79 -6.96
C GLN A 5 4.00 13.48 -6.30
N LEU A 6 4.99 12.74 -5.81
CA LEU A 6 4.77 11.48 -5.13
C LEU A 6 3.98 11.66 -3.83
N LYS A 7 4.32 12.69 -3.05
CA LYS A 7 3.57 13.02 -1.83
C LYS A 7 2.11 13.37 -2.12
N LYS A 8 1.87 14.10 -3.22
CA LYS A 8 0.51 14.43 -3.66
C LYS A 8 -0.27 13.18 -4.07
N GLU A 9 0.39 12.24 -4.76
CA GLU A 9 -0.23 10.98 -5.17
C GLU A 9 -0.55 10.08 -4.00
N LEU A 10 0.33 10.01 -3.00
CA LEU A 10 0.10 9.27 -1.75
C LEU A 10 -1.13 9.80 -1.03
N LYS A 11 -1.23 11.11 -0.89
CA LYS A 11 -2.37 11.75 -0.24
C LYS A 11 -3.66 11.54 -1.03
N ALA A 12 -3.60 11.70 -2.35
CA ALA A 12 -4.76 11.50 -3.21
C ALA A 12 -5.29 10.07 -3.16
N ALA A 13 -4.39 9.07 -3.13
CA ALA A 13 -4.78 7.67 -3.01
C ALA A 13 -5.47 7.38 -1.68
N GLY A 14 -4.93 7.91 -0.57
CA GLY A 14 -5.55 7.75 0.75
C GLY A 14 -6.93 8.38 0.82
N VAL A 15 -7.11 9.55 0.22
CA VAL A 15 -8.42 10.23 0.15
C VAL A 15 -9.39 9.47 -0.74
N ALA A 16 -8.93 8.96 -1.89
CA ALA A 16 -9.75 8.19 -2.81
C ALA A 16 -10.30 6.90 -2.19
N LEU A 17 -9.62 6.35 -1.20
CA LEU A 17 -10.05 5.14 -0.49
C LEU A 17 -11.15 5.42 0.54
N LYS A 18 -11.46 6.69 0.81
CA LYS A 18 -12.52 7.04 1.75
C LYS A 18 -13.88 6.48 1.33
N GLU A 19 -14.21 6.53 0.05
CA GLU A 19 -15.48 6.02 -0.44
C GLU A 19 -15.59 4.49 -0.30
N PRO A 20 -14.66 3.68 -0.83
CA PRO A 20 -14.78 2.23 -0.69
C PRO A 20 -14.57 1.72 0.74
N LEU A 21 -13.67 2.31 1.52
CA LEU A 21 -13.36 1.83 2.87
C LEU A 21 -14.14 2.52 3.98
N GLY A 22 -14.76 3.66 3.71
CA GLY A 22 -15.46 4.44 4.71
C GLY A 22 -14.57 5.37 5.53
N LYS A 23 -13.28 5.43 5.24
CA LYS A 23 -12.35 6.35 5.92
C LYS A 23 -11.15 6.67 5.04
N THR A 24 -10.53 7.81 5.29
CA THR A 24 -9.28 8.19 4.66
C THR A 24 -8.12 7.44 5.30
N LEU A 25 -7.23 6.92 4.48
CA LEU A 25 -6.00 6.26 4.95
C LEU A 25 -4.81 7.20 4.82
N SER A 26 -3.89 7.10 5.76
CA SER A 26 -2.55 7.67 5.60
C SER A 26 -1.68 6.63 4.90
N ILE A 27 -1.13 6.96 3.74
CA ILE A 27 -0.24 6.08 2.99
C ILE A 27 1.13 6.76 2.93
N VAL A 28 2.16 6.05 3.40
CA VAL A 28 3.52 6.56 3.49
C VAL A 28 4.46 5.65 2.72
N PHE A 29 5.32 6.26 1.92
CA PHE A 29 6.43 5.58 1.27
C PHE A 29 7.71 5.84 2.06
N ASN A 30 8.26 4.79 2.66
CA ASN A 30 9.51 4.86 3.42
C ASN A 30 10.69 4.64 2.46
N ALA A 31 11.20 5.72 1.89
CA ALA A 31 12.21 5.69 0.83
C ALA A 31 13.60 6.12 1.29
N GLY A 32 13.75 6.47 2.58
CA GLY A 32 14.96 7.15 3.05
C GLY A 32 14.99 8.60 2.60
N GLU A 33 16.16 9.24 2.72
CA GLU A 33 16.30 10.68 2.49
C GLU A 33 16.21 11.06 1.01
N ASN A 34 16.81 10.26 0.14
CA ASN A 34 16.93 10.58 -1.28
C ASN A 34 16.57 9.37 -2.14
N PRO A 35 15.27 9.11 -2.39
CA PRO A 35 14.88 8.00 -3.25
C PRO A 35 15.37 8.22 -4.68
N SER A 36 15.85 7.16 -5.34
CA SER A 36 16.24 7.20 -6.75
C SER A 36 15.03 7.42 -7.65
N ASP A 37 15.27 7.81 -8.89
CA ASP A 37 14.21 7.94 -9.89
C ASP A 37 13.50 6.59 -10.12
N THR A 38 14.24 5.50 -10.10
CA THR A 38 13.69 4.14 -10.22
C THR A 38 12.75 3.84 -9.05
N GLN A 39 13.14 4.15 -7.82
CA GLN A 39 12.30 3.97 -6.65
C GLN A 39 11.03 4.81 -6.73
N LYS A 40 11.13 6.06 -7.15
CA LYS A 40 9.96 6.93 -7.31
C LYS A 40 9.00 6.41 -8.38
N TYR A 41 9.53 5.91 -9.48
CA TYR A 41 8.73 5.30 -10.55
C TYR A 41 7.94 4.09 -10.03
N TYR A 42 8.62 3.17 -9.34
CA TYR A 42 7.95 1.98 -8.81
C TYR A 42 7.06 2.29 -7.60
N ALA A 43 7.34 3.36 -6.86
CA ALA A 43 6.45 3.81 -5.79
C ALA A 43 5.07 4.19 -6.34
N LYS A 44 5.01 4.85 -7.50
CA LYS A 44 3.75 5.14 -8.17
C LYS A 44 2.98 3.86 -8.51
N LYS A 45 3.67 2.84 -9.02
CA LYS A 45 3.07 1.53 -9.29
C LYS A 45 2.56 0.85 -8.03
N ALA A 46 3.30 0.97 -6.93
CA ALA A 46 2.89 0.40 -5.64
C ALA A 46 1.64 1.11 -5.09
N ILE A 47 1.56 2.43 -5.22
CA ILE A 47 0.37 3.19 -4.83
C ILE A 47 -0.85 2.69 -5.61
N ASP A 48 -0.72 2.53 -6.91
CA ASP A 48 -1.81 2.04 -7.76
C ASP A 48 -2.21 0.62 -7.38
N LEU A 49 -1.24 -0.26 -7.11
CA LEU A 49 -1.48 -1.63 -6.67
C LEU A 49 -2.23 -1.66 -5.33
N LEU A 50 -1.80 -0.86 -4.37
CA LEU A 50 -2.46 -0.76 -3.07
C LEU A 50 -3.89 -0.28 -3.20
N GLN A 51 -4.10 0.78 -3.97
CA GLN A 51 -5.44 1.34 -4.18
C GLN A 51 -6.38 0.33 -4.83
N GLU A 52 -5.94 -0.32 -5.91
CA GLU A 52 -6.74 -1.34 -6.59
C GLU A 52 -7.05 -2.54 -5.69
N THR A 53 -6.06 -2.99 -4.92
CA THR A 53 -6.21 -4.12 -4.00
C THR A 53 -7.23 -3.81 -2.90
N LEU A 54 -7.17 -2.61 -2.33
CA LEU A 54 -8.07 -2.23 -1.24
C LEU A 54 -9.50 -1.97 -1.73
N VAL A 55 -9.68 -1.51 -2.97
CA VAL A 55 -11.00 -1.39 -3.57
C VAL A 55 -11.65 -2.78 -3.69
N ILE A 56 -10.89 -3.77 -4.14
CA ILE A 56 -11.39 -5.15 -4.26
C ILE A 56 -11.68 -5.74 -2.89
N LEU A 57 -10.78 -5.56 -1.92
CA LEU A 57 -10.99 -6.03 -0.55
C LEU A 57 -12.28 -5.46 0.04
N ALA A 58 -12.57 -4.19 -0.22
CA ALA A 58 -13.75 -3.50 0.30
C ALA A 58 -15.08 -4.01 -0.31
N GLU A 59 -15.05 -4.81 -1.35
CA GLU A 59 -16.24 -5.45 -1.90
C GLU A 59 -16.81 -6.52 -0.96
N ASN A 60 -15.97 -7.07 -0.08
CA ASN A 60 -16.37 -8.00 0.96
C ASN A 60 -16.62 -7.21 2.25
N ASN A 61 -17.86 -7.21 2.74
CA ASN A 61 -18.24 -6.42 3.92
C ASN A 61 -17.45 -6.79 5.18
N LEU A 62 -17.18 -8.07 5.42
CA LEU A 62 -16.42 -8.49 6.60
C LEU A 62 -14.98 -8.04 6.52
N ALA A 63 -14.34 -8.18 5.35
CA ALA A 63 -12.98 -7.73 5.15
C ALA A 63 -12.88 -6.21 5.25
N LYS A 64 -13.84 -5.48 4.69
CA LYS A 64 -13.91 -4.02 4.80
C LYS A 64 -14.01 -3.57 6.25
N GLU A 65 -14.91 -4.17 7.03
CA GLU A 65 -15.08 -3.86 8.45
C GLU A 65 -13.80 -4.14 9.23
N ALA A 66 -13.23 -5.34 9.06
CA ALA A 66 -12.01 -5.73 9.76
C ALA A 66 -10.86 -4.78 9.44
N PHE A 67 -10.69 -4.42 8.17
CA PHE A 67 -9.67 -3.48 7.75
C PHE A 67 -9.90 -2.09 8.36
N SER A 68 -11.11 -1.57 8.26
CA SER A 68 -11.44 -0.23 8.76
C SER A 68 -11.29 -0.09 10.27
N GLU A 69 -11.57 -1.16 11.02
CA GLU A 69 -11.42 -1.16 12.47
C GLU A 69 -9.97 -1.30 12.93
N THR A 70 -9.13 -1.91 12.12
CA THR A 70 -7.79 -2.33 12.53
C THR A 70 -6.68 -1.46 11.96
N VAL A 71 -6.82 -1.01 10.70
CA VAL A 71 -5.75 -0.31 9.97
C VAL A 71 -6.06 1.17 9.86
N GLU A 72 -5.17 2.02 10.38
CA GLU A 72 -5.28 3.47 10.25
C GLU A 72 -4.29 4.05 9.25
N ALA A 73 -3.18 3.35 9.02
CA ALA A 73 -2.14 3.81 8.12
C ALA A 73 -1.47 2.63 7.43
N ILE A 74 -0.93 2.89 6.25
CA ILE A 74 -0.11 1.95 5.51
C ILE A 74 1.25 2.61 5.28
N GLU A 75 2.32 1.88 5.58
CA GLU A 75 3.67 2.27 5.23
C GLU A 75 4.24 1.20 4.31
N PHE A 76 4.81 1.60 3.19
CA PHE A 76 5.47 0.64 2.30
C PHE A 76 6.88 1.08 1.96
N GLU A 77 7.71 0.11 1.65
CA GLU A 77 9.09 0.30 1.18
C GLU A 77 9.47 -0.83 0.24
N PHE A 78 10.61 -0.66 -0.44
CA PHE A 78 11.16 -1.69 -1.30
C PHE A 78 12.29 -2.42 -0.58
N ALA A 79 12.27 -3.74 -0.66
CA ALA A 79 13.20 -4.61 0.04
C ALA A 79 13.48 -5.87 -0.80
N LYS A 80 14.21 -6.81 -0.23
CA LYS A 80 14.56 -8.06 -0.92
C LYS A 80 13.51 -9.17 -0.74
N ALA A 81 12.40 -8.86 -0.08
CA ALA A 81 11.32 -9.80 0.13
C ALA A 81 9.98 -9.07 0.15
N ASN A 82 8.92 -9.78 -0.19
CA ASN A 82 7.55 -9.30 -0.02
C ASN A 82 7.09 -9.69 1.39
N THR A 83 6.84 -8.72 2.26
CA THR A 83 6.35 -8.96 3.61
C THR A 83 5.20 -8.06 3.96
N ILE A 84 4.32 -8.52 4.85
CA ILE A 84 3.21 -7.74 5.36
C ILE A 84 3.12 -7.98 6.86
N GLU A 85 3.09 -6.90 7.62
CA GLU A 85 3.03 -6.95 9.08
C GLU A 85 2.07 -5.88 9.58
N LEU A 86 1.20 -6.24 10.51
CA LEU A 86 0.28 -5.30 11.16
C LEU A 86 0.73 -5.10 12.60
N SER A 87 1.02 -3.86 12.97
CA SER A 87 1.46 -3.48 14.31
C SER A 87 1.03 -2.04 14.60
N ASP A 88 0.44 -1.81 15.75
CA ASP A 88 0.01 -0.47 16.20
C ASP A 88 -0.90 0.24 15.18
N SER A 89 -1.85 -0.49 14.63
CA SER A 89 -2.78 0.02 13.61
C SER A 89 -2.12 0.45 12.31
N MET A 90 -0.85 0.12 12.11
CA MET A 90 -0.11 0.37 10.88
C MET A 90 0.19 -0.92 10.14
N LEU A 91 -0.21 -0.97 8.89
CA LEU A 91 0.10 -2.07 7.99
C LEU A 91 1.42 -1.73 7.26
N ARG A 92 2.48 -2.47 7.60
CA ARG A 92 3.79 -2.29 6.98
C ARG A 92 3.98 -3.33 5.89
N ILE A 93 4.28 -2.85 4.70
CA ILE A 93 4.42 -3.69 3.52
C ILE A 93 5.79 -3.46 2.91
N THR A 94 6.52 -4.54 2.65
CA THR A 94 7.71 -4.46 1.82
C THR A 94 7.42 -5.12 0.48
N PHE A 95 7.86 -4.48 -0.59
CA PHE A 95 7.75 -5.01 -1.95
C PHE A 95 9.14 -5.38 -2.47
N ASN A 96 9.25 -6.58 -3.02
CA ASN A 96 10.51 -7.07 -3.57
C ASN A 96 10.69 -6.53 -5.00
N LEU A 97 11.67 -5.62 -5.17
CA LEU A 97 12.06 -5.10 -6.49
C LEU A 97 13.34 -5.73 -7.04
N GLU A 98 13.87 -6.77 -6.40
CA GLU A 98 15.17 -7.35 -6.77
C GLU A 98 15.26 -7.72 -8.25
N LYS A 99 14.18 -8.26 -8.82
CA LYS A 99 14.08 -8.64 -10.23
C LYS A 99 13.06 -7.78 -10.99
N GLY A 100 12.91 -6.52 -10.58
CA GLY A 100 11.94 -5.61 -11.14
C GLY A 100 10.53 -5.85 -10.63
N TRP A 101 9.56 -5.25 -11.28
CA TRP A 101 8.16 -5.29 -10.83
C TRP A 101 7.56 -6.70 -10.81
N LYS A 102 8.05 -7.61 -11.64
CA LYS A 102 7.57 -9.00 -11.67
C LYS A 102 7.85 -9.78 -10.39
N SER A 103 8.77 -9.30 -9.55
CA SER A 103 9.03 -9.90 -8.24
C SER A 103 8.04 -9.46 -7.16
N VAL A 104 7.24 -8.43 -7.44
CA VAL A 104 6.26 -7.89 -6.50
C VAL A 104 4.99 -8.74 -6.51
N LEU A 105 4.34 -8.86 -5.37
CA LEU A 105 3.05 -9.55 -5.26
C LEU A 105 2.01 -8.93 -6.21
N ASN A 106 1.19 -9.77 -6.84
CA ASN A 106 0.05 -9.30 -7.60
C ASN A 106 -1.12 -8.93 -6.67
N LYS A 107 -2.21 -8.38 -7.23
CA LYS A 107 -3.38 -7.94 -6.46
C LYS A 107 -3.98 -9.05 -5.59
N THR A 108 -4.13 -10.24 -6.15
CA THR A 108 -4.72 -11.38 -5.43
C THR A 108 -3.84 -11.82 -4.27
N GLU A 109 -2.54 -11.94 -4.50
CA GLU A 109 -1.57 -12.29 -3.47
C GLU A 109 -1.52 -11.24 -2.36
N LEU A 110 -1.52 -9.96 -2.74
CA LEU A 110 -1.49 -8.85 -1.79
C LEU A 110 -2.77 -8.81 -0.96
N GLN A 111 -3.93 -8.96 -1.59
CA GLN A 111 -5.21 -9.01 -0.89
C GLN A 111 -5.24 -10.14 0.14
N ASN A 112 -4.84 -11.35 -0.27
CA ASN A 112 -4.81 -12.50 0.64
C ASN A 112 -3.87 -12.27 1.82
N ALA A 113 -2.70 -11.68 1.56
CA ALA A 113 -1.72 -11.40 2.61
C ALA A 113 -2.24 -10.34 3.59
N ILE A 114 -2.92 -9.31 3.11
CA ILE A 114 -3.55 -8.31 3.96
C ILE A 114 -4.62 -8.97 4.84
N GLU A 115 -5.52 -9.74 4.23
CA GLU A 115 -6.62 -10.40 4.96
C GLU A 115 -6.12 -11.35 6.05
N LYS A 116 -4.98 -12.01 5.85
CA LYS A 116 -4.37 -12.88 6.87
C LYS A 116 -3.94 -12.13 8.13
N ASN A 117 -3.71 -10.82 8.03
CA ASN A 117 -3.29 -9.99 9.15
C ASN A 117 -4.48 -9.32 9.85
N LEU A 118 -5.64 -9.45 9.31
CA LEU A 118 -6.85 -8.91 9.90
C LEU A 118 -7.55 -9.96 10.79
#